data_f86d5582043effe99a2a3096c52dc5d0
#
_entry.id   f86d5582043effe99a2a3096c52dc5d0
#
_cell.length_a   1.000
_cell.length_b   1.000
_cell.length_c   1.000
_cell.angle_alpha   90.00
_cell.angle_beta   90.00
_cell.angle_gamma   90.00
#
_symmetry.space_group_name_H-M   'P 1'
#
loop_
_entity.id
_entity.type
_entity.pdbx_description
1 polymer ?
#
loop_
_entity_poly.entity_id
_entity_poly.type
_entity_poly.pdbx_seq_one_letter_code
_entity_poly.pdbx_strand_id
1 'polypeptide(L)'
;MSNKKGLQALSPLFLLIVLIVAFTVYSVDSSHQDTSLSLTVAFMISSIYAVAISGGMPVRKRVDTYSKGAGANNLMLMLWIYVLAGSFAASAKAMGAVDATVNLALSILPASMILPGLFLAACFISVSIGTSVGTVVALVPIAAGLAHSMDANVGMMTAIIVGGAYFGDNLSFISDTTVVATQTQNCKMSDKFKVNSMIVVPAAVLVLIAYSVMGVGLQAPTHINEVEYMKVLPYLIVLITAIAGMNVMAVLTLGTLLCGAIGIGSHLLGASGSYDLFGWFSAMGNGIIGMGELIIIAMMAGGMLEIIRENGGIDFIINKITAHVNSKRGAELSIAALVSMVNICTANNTVAILTVGNISKKIGDRFGVDNRKAASILDTFSCMVQGLIPYGVQMLLAAGLANLSPMDILPYLYYPLAIGVAALLAILLRYPKRYS
;
A
#
# COMPACT_ATOMS: atom_id res chain seq x y z
N MET A 1 20.52 -19.70 16.58
CA MET A 1 19.22 -20.31 16.95
C MET A 1 19.07 -21.64 16.23
N SER A 2 18.53 -22.69 16.86
CA SER A 2 18.28 -23.97 16.16
C SER A 2 17.27 -23.76 15.02
N ASN A 3 17.51 -24.41 13.86
CA ASN A 3 16.60 -24.34 12.70
C ASN A 3 15.13 -24.61 13.08
N LYS A 4 14.90 -25.54 14.01
CA LYS A 4 13.56 -25.91 14.51
C LYS A 4 12.86 -24.76 15.24
N LYS A 5 13.59 -24.02 16.08
CA LYS A 5 13.03 -22.86 16.81
C LYS A 5 12.74 -21.67 15.89
N GLY A 6 13.59 -21.46 14.87
CA GLY A 6 13.37 -20.40 13.88
C GLY A 6 12.14 -20.64 13.01
N LEU A 7 11.97 -21.86 12.51
CA LEU A 7 10.79 -22.26 11.76
C LEU A 7 9.51 -22.18 12.60
N GLN A 8 9.60 -22.58 13.88
CA GLN A 8 8.48 -22.44 14.81
C GLN A 8 8.10 -20.97 15.03
N ALA A 9 9.07 -20.06 15.12
CA ALA A 9 8.79 -18.63 15.26
C ALA A 9 8.09 -18.03 14.04
N LEU A 10 8.33 -18.54 12.83
CA LEU A 10 7.70 -18.10 11.59
C LEU A 10 6.39 -18.83 11.25
N SER A 11 6.06 -19.92 11.95
CA SER A 11 4.89 -20.75 11.64
C SER A 11 3.55 -20.00 11.70
N PRO A 12 3.34 -18.94 12.53
CA PRO A 12 2.11 -18.15 12.49
C PRO A 12 1.90 -17.43 11.15
N LEU A 13 2.97 -16.96 10.53
CA LEU A 13 2.92 -16.33 9.22
C LEU A 13 2.59 -17.36 8.11
N PHE A 14 3.18 -18.55 8.19
CA PHE A 14 2.82 -19.63 7.26
C PHE A 14 1.37 -20.06 7.43
N LEU A 15 0.88 -20.17 8.66
CA LEU A 15 -0.53 -20.47 8.94
C LEU A 15 -1.45 -19.40 8.36
N LEU A 16 -1.12 -18.12 8.54
CA LEU A 16 -1.89 -17.01 7.96
C LEU A 16 -1.99 -17.13 6.43
N ILE A 17 -0.87 -17.35 5.75
CA ILE A 17 -0.84 -17.49 4.29
C ILE A 17 -1.68 -18.70 3.84
N VAL A 18 -1.56 -19.83 4.52
CA VAL A 18 -2.35 -21.04 4.22
C VAL A 18 -3.83 -20.77 4.40
N LEU A 19 -4.24 -20.10 5.47
CA LEU A 19 -5.64 -19.74 5.71
C LEU A 19 -6.17 -18.78 4.64
N ILE A 20 -5.41 -17.74 4.29
CA ILE A 20 -5.82 -16.80 3.23
C ILE A 20 -6.03 -17.54 1.91
N VAL A 21 -5.08 -18.39 1.50
CA VAL A 21 -5.17 -19.17 0.27
C VAL A 21 -6.35 -20.14 0.32
N ALA A 22 -6.49 -20.89 1.41
CA ALA A 22 -7.58 -21.85 1.59
C ALA A 22 -8.95 -21.15 1.53
N PHE A 23 -9.10 -19.99 2.18
CA PHE A 23 -10.35 -19.24 2.18
C PHE A 23 -10.67 -18.65 0.79
N THR A 24 -9.65 -18.16 0.07
CA THR A 24 -9.82 -17.66 -1.30
C THR A 24 -10.23 -18.78 -2.23
N VAL A 25 -9.58 -19.94 -2.18
CA VAL A 25 -9.93 -21.10 -3.02
C VAL A 25 -11.34 -21.59 -2.70
N TYR A 26 -11.70 -21.69 -1.43
CA TYR A 26 -13.03 -22.12 -0.99
C TYR A 26 -14.14 -21.17 -1.44
N SER A 27 -13.92 -19.87 -1.40
CA SER A 27 -14.90 -18.87 -1.87
C SER A 27 -15.13 -18.88 -3.38
N VAL A 28 -14.12 -19.27 -4.16
CA VAL A 28 -14.22 -19.37 -5.63
C VAL A 28 -14.95 -20.64 -6.07
N ASP A 29 -14.76 -21.76 -5.34
CA ASP A 29 -15.27 -23.09 -5.74
C ASP A 29 -16.71 -23.36 -5.27
N SER A 30 -17.24 -22.57 -4.34
CA SER A 30 -18.55 -22.85 -3.76
C SER A 30 -19.60 -21.84 -4.21
N SER A 31 -20.81 -22.34 -4.49
CA SER A 31 -22.05 -21.57 -4.57
C SER A 31 -22.37 -20.78 -3.27
N HIS A 32 -21.41 -20.66 -2.39
CA HIS A 32 -21.47 -19.98 -1.08
C HIS A 32 -20.83 -18.59 -1.16
N GLN A 33 -21.25 -17.76 -2.11
CA GLN A 33 -20.79 -16.37 -2.25
C GLN A 33 -20.98 -15.53 -0.96
N ASP A 34 -21.83 -15.97 -0.03
CA ASP A 34 -22.10 -15.31 1.26
C ASP A 34 -21.17 -15.75 2.39
N THR A 35 -20.29 -16.73 2.19
CA THR A 35 -19.36 -17.25 3.21
C THR A 35 -17.89 -16.91 2.91
N SER A 36 -17.62 -15.70 2.47
CA SER A 36 -16.23 -15.21 2.45
C SER A 36 -15.71 -15.21 3.89
N LEU A 37 -14.93 -16.24 4.24
CA LEU A 37 -14.25 -16.27 5.54
C LEU A 37 -13.36 -15.04 5.62
N SER A 38 -13.75 -14.15 6.52
CA SER A 38 -13.15 -12.83 6.69
C SER A 38 -11.63 -12.95 6.91
N LEU A 39 -10.88 -12.12 6.24
CA LEU A 39 -9.43 -11.94 6.47
C LEU A 39 -9.15 -11.72 7.97
N THR A 40 -10.05 -11.06 8.67
CA THR A 40 -10.04 -10.85 10.12
C THR A 40 -9.96 -12.16 10.91
N VAL A 41 -10.72 -13.20 10.49
CA VAL A 41 -10.71 -14.51 11.15
C VAL A 41 -9.37 -15.23 10.93
N ALA A 42 -8.78 -15.13 9.73
CA ALA A 42 -7.45 -15.69 9.45
C ALA A 42 -6.38 -15.05 10.35
N PHE A 43 -6.43 -13.73 10.51
CA PHE A 43 -5.54 -13.01 11.44
C PHE A 43 -5.80 -13.39 12.90
N MET A 44 -7.04 -13.53 13.33
CA MET A 44 -7.39 -13.94 14.69
C MET A 44 -6.82 -15.33 15.01
N ILE A 45 -7.05 -16.33 14.16
CA ILE A 45 -6.55 -17.70 14.34
C ILE A 45 -5.00 -17.69 14.39
N SER A 46 -4.35 -17.00 13.45
CA SER A 46 -2.90 -16.93 13.39
C SER A 46 -2.28 -16.20 14.58
N SER A 47 -2.96 -15.16 15.10
CA SER A 47 -2.56 -14.41 16.29
C SER A 47 -2.67 -15.27 17.57
N ILE A 48 -3.79 -15.98 17.74
CA ILE A 48 -3.96 -16.92 18.86
C ILE A 48 -2.87 -18.00 18.81
N TYR A 49 -2.63 -18.56 17.64
CA TYR A 49 -1.56 -19.55 17.44
C TYR A 49 -0.18 -18.96 17.77
N ALA A 50 0.13 -17.74 17.32
CA ALA A 50 1.41 -17.07 17.62
C ALA A 50 1.65 -16.95 19.12
N VAL A 51 0.63 -16.52 19.87
CA VAL A 51 0.70 -16.40 21.34
C VAL A 51 0.83 -17.77 21.98
N ALA A 52 0.11 -18.79 21.51
CA ALA A 52 0.13 -20.14 22.06
C ALA A 52 1.50 -20.82 21.94
N ILE A 53 2.15 -20.74 20.76
CA ILE A 53 3.42 -21.42 20.48
C ILE A 53 4.66 -20.71 21.06
N SER A 54 4.52 -19.49 21.56
CA SER A 54 5.62 -18.72 22.17
C SER A 54 6.15 -19.42 23.41
N GLY A 55 7.14 -20.29 23.24
CA GLY A 55 7.75 -21.02 24.35
C GLY A 55 8.67 -20.18 25.23
N GLY A 56 8.80 -20.54 26.50
CA GLY A 56 9.77 -19.89 27.42
C GLY A 56 9.33 -18.58 28.05
N MET A 57 8.14 -18.06 27.69
CA MET A 57 7.57 -16.86 28.29
C MET A 57 6.23 -17.18 29.00
N PRO A 58 5.97 -16.59 30.18
CA PRO A 58 4.64 -16.71 30.82
C PRO A 58 3.57 -16.03 29.93
N VAL A 59 2.32 -16.53 30.00
CA VAL A 59 1.21 -16.04 29.16
C VAL A 59 1.06 -14.52 29.21
N ARG A 60 1.16 -13.93 30.43
CA ARG A 60 1.10 -12.49 30.61
C ARG A 60 2.14 -11.75 29.73
N LYS A 61 3.38 -12.18 29.72
CA LYS A 61 4.44 -11.56 28.92
C LYS A 61 4.18 -11.70 27.41
N ARG A 62 3.60 -12.84 26.98
CA ARG A 62 3.22 -13.03 25.56
C ARG A 62 2.13 -12.05 25.14
N VAL A 63 1.10 -11.86 26.00
CA VAL A 63 0.03 -10.88 25.78
C VAL A 63 0.60 -9.45 25.77
N ASP A 64 1.50 -9.12 26.70
CA ASP A 64 2.16 -7.80 26.75
C ASP A 64 2.97 -7.55 25.47
N THR A 65 3.73 -8.53 24.99
CA THR A 65 4.47 -8.44 23.71
C THR A 65 3.54 -8.23 22.52
N TYR A 66 2.44 -9.01 22.46
CA TYR A 66 1.43 -8.86 21.42
C TYR A 66 0.81 -7.45 21.45
N SER A 67 0.40 -6.99 22.64
CA SER A 67 -0.21 -5.67 22.83
C SER A 67 0.75 -4.54 22.45
N LYS A 68 2.04 -4.69 22.75
CA LYS A 68 3.08 -3.74 22.34
C LYS A 68 3.18 -3.63 20.81
N GLY A 69 3.09 -4.75 20.07
CA GLY A 69 3.08 -4.76 18.62
C GLY A 69 1.79 -4.15 18.06
N ALA A 70 0.63 -4.53 18.62
CA ALA A 70 -0.68 -4.00 18.23
C ALA A 70 -0.84 -2.49 18.52
N GLY A 71 -0.12 -1.96 19.50
CA GLY A 71 -0.10 -0.54 19.87
C GLY A 71 1.19 0.19 19.48
N ALA A 72 1.99 -0.32 18.54
CA ALA A 72 3.21 0.33 18.11
C ALA A 72 2.94 1.73 17.52
N ASN A 73 3.80 2.72 17.85
CA ASN A 73 3.59 4.12 17.44
C ASN A 73 3.32 4.30 15.95
N ASN A 74 4.09 3.63 15.10
CA ASN A 74 3.91 3.71 13.65
C ASN A 74 2.54 3.15 13.24
N LEU A 75 2.09 2.07 13.86
CA LEU A 75 0.78 1.49 13.60
C LEU A 75 -0.34 2.43 14.07
N MET A 76 -0.22 3.01 15.28
CA MET A 76 -1.18 3.98 15.78
C MET A 76 -1.36 5.19 14.84
N LEU A 77 -0.26 5.68 14.27
CA LEU A 77 -0.29 6.76 13.28
C LEU A 77 -1.06 6.36 12.02
N MET A 78 -0.91 5.12 11.57
CA MET A 78 -1.66 4.57 10.42
C MET A 78 -3.15 4.40 10.74
N LEU A 79 -3.50 3.97 11.95
CA LEU A 79 -4.90 3.88 12.37
C LEU A 79 -5.59 5.25 12.37
N TRP A 80 -4.90 6.30 12.79
CA TRP A 80 -5.39 7.67 12.67
C TRP A 80 -5.63 8.08 11.22
N ILE A 81 -4.75 7.69 10.30
CA ILE A 81 -4.96 7.94 8.86
C ILE A 81 -6.20 7.19 8.36
N TYR A 82 -6.44 5.95 8.78
CA TYR A 82 -7.65 5.20 8.41
C TYR A 82 -8.93 5.90 8.89
N VAL A 83 -8.96 6.34 10.14
CA VAL A 83 -10.09 7.08 10.72
C VAL A 83 -10.37 8.36 9.92
N LEU A 84 -9.34 9.16 9.66
CA LEU A 84 -9.48 10.42 8.91
C LEU A 84 -9.83 10.19 7.44
N ALA A 85 -9.24 9.17 6.80
CA ALA A 85 -9.51 8.82 5.40
C ALA A 85 -10.96 8.34 5.21
N GLY A 86 -11.45 7.48 6.11
CA GLY A 86 -12.84 7.03 6.11
C GLY A 86 -13.81 8.20 6.30
N SER A 87 -13.52 9.06 7.28
CA SER A 87 -14.30 10.27 7.53
C SER A 87 -14.36 11.21 6.30
N PHE A 88 -13.20 11.48 5.68
CA PHE A 88 -13.11 12.31 4.48
C PHE A 88 -13.88 11.67 3.31
N ALA A 89 -13.60 10.41 2.98
CA ALA A 89 -14.22 9.72 1.84
C ALA A 89 -15.74 9.66 1.95
N ALA A 90 -16.27 9.33 3.13
CA ALA A 90 -17.71 9.29 3.36
C ALA A 90 -18.35 10.69 3.31
N SER A 91 -17.70 11.72 3.88
CA SER A 91 -18.16 13.11 3.78
C SER A 91 -18.17 13.60 2.32
N ALA A 92 -17.11 13.33 1.56
CA ALA A 92 -17.00 13.68 0.15
C ALA A 92 -18.07 12.96 -0.70
N LYS A 93 -18.30 11.67 -0.45
CA LYS A 93 -19.33 10.89 -1.13
C LYS A 93 -20.74 11.44 -0.83
N ALA A 94 -21.04 11.70 0.43
CA ALA A 94 -22.37 12.17 0.87
C ALA A 94 -22.72 13.54 0.30
N MET A 95 -21.75 14.43 0.06
CA MET A 95 -22.01 15.72 -0.59
C MET A 95 -21.94 15.68 -2.12
N GLY A 96 -21.66 14.52 -2.73
CA GLY A 96 -21.55 14.36 -4.18
C GLY A 96 -20.21 14.82 -4.77
N ALA A 97 -19.15 15.00 -3.96
CA ALA A 97 -17.83 15.39 -4.44
C ALA A 97 -17.19 14.33 -5.33
N VAL A 98 -17.41 13.04 -5.02
CA VAL A 98 -16.92 11.91 -5.83
C VAL A 98 -17.55 11.99 -7.21
N ASP A 99 -18.89 12.09 -7.29
CA ASP A 99 -19.62 12.11 -8.55
C ASP A 99 -19.25 13.33 -9.40
N ALA A 100 -19.14 14.51 -8.79
CA ALA A 100 -18.72 15.73 -9.47
C ALA A 100 -17.29 15.60 -10.04
N THR A 101 -16.36 14.98 -9.29
CA THR A 101 -14.98 14.76 -9.74
C THR A 101 -14.93 13.72 -10.86
N VAL A 102 -15.74 12.66 -10.77
CA VAL A 102 -15.88 11.63 -11.81
C VAL A 102 -16.43 12.26 -13.11
N ASN A 103 -17.51 13.04 -13.02
CA ASN A 103 -18.09 13.75 -14.18
C ASN A 103 -17.07 14.69 -14.83
N LEU A 104 -16.30 15.43 -14.02
CA LEU A 104 -15.21 16.27 -14.51
C LEU A 104 -14.16 15.43 -15.27
N ALA A 105 -13.70 14.33 -14.71
CA ALA A 105 -12.72 13.46 -15.34
C ALA A 105 -13.24 12.90 -16.67
N LEU A 106 -14.49 12.42 -16.71
CA LEU A 106 -15.14 11.87 -17.91
C LEU A 106 -15.43 12.94 -18.98
N SER A 107 -15.59 14.21 -18.58
CA SER A 107 -15.78 15.33 -19.53
C SER A 107 -14.48 15.73 -20.23
N ILE A 108 -13.33 15.50 -19.60
CA ILE A 108 -12.00 15.91 -20.10
C ILE A 108 -11.28 14.75 -20.80
N LEU A 109 -11.38 13.53 -20.29
CA LEU A 109 -10.63 12.37 -20.76
C LEU A 109 -11.53 11.43 -21.55
N PRO A 110 -11.11 10.97 -22.74
CA PRO A 110 -11.81 9.88 -23.42
C PRO A 110 -11.71 8.60 -22.58
N ALA A 111 -12.74 7.73 -22.63
CA ALA A 111 -12.83 6.51 -21.84
C ALA A 111 -11.59 5.62 -21.96
N SER A 112 -11.03 5.49 -23.16
CA SER A 112 -9.83 4.73 -23.42
C SER A 112 -8.57 5.23 -22.69
N MET A 113 -8.57 6.50 -22.27
CA MET A 113 -7.44 7.13 -21.55
C MET A 113 -7.62 7.14 -20.04
N ILE A 114 -8.73 6.63 -19.50
CA ILE A 114 -8.98 6.62 -18.06
C ILE A 114 -7.96 5.74 -17.32
N LEU A 115 -7.72 4.49 -17.76
CA LEU A 115 -6.77 3.61 -17.06
C LEU A 115 -5.34 4.18 -17.10
N PRO A 116 -4.76 4.52 -18.27
CA PRO A 116 -3.42 5.09 -18.31
C PRO A 116 -3.36 6.47 -17.60
N GLY A 117 -4.41 7.28 -17.68
CA GLY A 117 -4.50 8.57 -17.00
C GLY A 117 -4.49 8.44 -15.47
N LEU A 118 -5.25 7.49 -14.92
CA LEU A 118 -5.23 7.19 -13.49
C LEU A 118 -3.84 6.75 -13.02
N PHE A 119 -3.16 5.88 -13.78
CA PHE A 119 -1.81 5.43 -13.44
C PHE A 119 -0.82 6.59 -13.45
N LEU A 120 -0.83 7.42 -14.51
CA LEU A 120 0.05 8.59 -14.62
C LEU A 120 -0.22 9.62 -13.50
N ALA A 121 -1.50 9.87 -13.19
CA ALA A 121 -1.87 10.77 -12.10
C ALA A 121 -1.37 10.24 -10.75
N ALA A 122 -1.54 8.94 -10.48
CA ALA A 122 -1.04 8.32 -9.26
C ALA A 122 0.49 8.36 -9.18
N CYS A 123 1.20 8.09 -10.27
CA CYS A 123 2.66 8.21 -10.35
C CYS A 123 3.12 9.64 -10.05
N PHE A 124 2.52 10.63 -10.71
CA PHE A 124 2.89 12.03 -10.55
C PHE A 124 2.65 12.54 -9.13
N ILE A 125 1.47 12.25 -8.59
CA ILE A 125 1.07 12.67 -7.25
C ILE A 125 1.98 12.01 -6.21
N SER A 126 2.22 10.70 -6.32
CA SER A 126 3.06 9.98 -5.37
C SER A 126 4.51 10.44 -5.37
N VAL A 127 5.10 10.72 -6.54
CA VAL A 127 6.44 11.32 -6.64
C VAL A 127 6.48 12.70 -5.98
N SER A 128 5.43 13.49 -6.16
CA SER A 128 5.35 14.86 -5.65
C SER A 128 5.12 14.93 -4.13
N ILE A 129 4.24 14.07 -3.60
CA ILE A 129 3.93 14.01 -2.15
C ILE A 129 5.02 13.24 -1.39
N GLY A 130 5.67 12.25 -2.03
CA GLY A 130 6.63 11.36 -1.41
C GLY A 130 6.02 10.30 -0.49
N THR A 131 4.72 10.02 -0.61
CA THR A 131 4.04 8.98 0.16
C THR A 131 2.96 8.27 -0.64
N SER A 132 3.08 6.94 -0.71
CA SER A 132 2.08 6.07 -1.34
C SER A 132 0.74 6.13 -0.60
N VAL A 133 0.74 6.24 0.72
CA VAL A 133 -0.48 6.34 1.55
C VAL A 133 -1.29 7.58 1.17
N GLY A 134 -0.66 8.75 1.06
CA GLY A 134 -1.33 9.98 0.66
C GLY A 134 -1.97 9.89 -0.73
N THR A 135 -1.28 9.27 -1.68
CA THR A 135 -1.78 9.04 -3.04
C THR A 135 -2.99 8.12 -3.07
N VAL A 136 -2.95 7.01 -2.33
CA VAL A 136 -4.07 6.06 -2.19
C VAL A 136 -5.31 6.78 -1.65
N VAL A 137 -5.16 7.54 -0.57
CA VAL A 137 -6.28 8.28 0.05
C VAL A 137 -6.91 9.29 -0.91
N ALA A 138 -6.08 10.00 -1.67
CA ALA A 138 -6.55 11.04 -2.57
C ALA A 138 -7.28 10.49 -3.80
N LEU A 139 -6.81 9.37 -4.36
CA LEU A 139 -7.25 8.92 -5.68
C LEU A 139 -8.17 7.70 -5.68
N VAL A 140 -8.11 6.82 -4.68
CA VAL A 140 -8.92 5.59 -4.68
C VAL A 140 -10.41 5.85 -4.71
N PRO A 141 -10.98 6.82 -3.94
CA PRO A 141 -12.41 7.10 -4.04
C PRO A 141 -12.84 7.57 -5.44
N ILE A 142 -11.99 8.33 -6.13
CA ILE A 142 -12.23 8.80 -7.50
C ILE A 142 -12.16 7.62 -8.47
N ALA A 143 -11.14 6.75 -8.34
CA ALA A 143 -10.98 5.56 -9.18
C ALA A 143 -12.16 4.58 -9.02
N ALA A 144 -12.63 4.36 -7.79
CA ALA A 144 -13.81 3.54 -7.51
C ALA A 144 -15.08 4.17 -8.10
N GLY A 145 -15.26 5.49 -7.98
CA GLY A 145 -16.38 6.22 -8.59
C GLY A 145 -16.38 6.13 -10.13
N LEU A 146 -15.21 6.29 -10.77
CA LEU A 146 -15.04 6.09 -12.21
C LEU A 146 -15.40 4.67 -12.64
N ALA A 147 -14.94 3.66 -11.88
CA ALA A 147 -15.24 2.27 -12.15
C ALA A 147 -16.76 2.01 -12.13
N HIS A 148 -17.46 2.50 -11.11
CA HIS A 148 -18.92 2.36 -11.02
C HIS A 148 -19.63 3.09 -12.15
N SER A 149 -19.19 4.30 -12.53
CA SER A 149 -19.82 5.08 -13.60
C SER A 149 -19.63 4.48 -14.99
N MET A 150 -18.56 3.71 -15.19
CA MET A 150 -18.20 3.08 -16.48
C MET A 150 -18.53 1.58 -16.54
N ASP A 151 -19.19 1.04 -15.52
CA ASP A 151 -19.41 -0.42 -15.34
C ASP A 151 -18.12 -1.23 -15.50
N ALA A 152 -17.03 -0.70 -14.94
CA ALA A 152 -15.70 -1.29 -14.98
C ALA A 152 -15.32 -1.95 -13.65
N ASN A 153 -14.28 -2.78 -13.66
CA ASN A 153 -13.83 -3.49 -12.48
C ASN A 153 -13.20 -2.53 -11.46
N VAL A 154 -13.84 -2.38 -10.29
CA VAL A 154 -13.40 -1.50 -9.20
C VAL A 154 -12.05 -1.93 -8.65
N GLY A 155 -11.81 -3.24 -8.49
CA GLY A 155 -10.54 -3.79 -8.01
C GLY A 155 -9.38 -3.45 -8.94
N MET A 156 -9.58 -3.53 -10.24
CA MET A 156 -8.59 -3.14 -11.24
C MET A 156 -8.26 -1.64 -11.17
N MET A 157 -9.26 -0.77 -11.16
CA MET A 157 -9.02 0.68 -11.09
C MET A 157 -8.36 1.09 -9.77
N THR A 158 -8.72 0.43 -8.66
CA THR A 158 -8.05 0.62 -7.37
C THR A 158 -6.59 0.15 -7.42
N ALA A 159 -6.32 -1.01 -8.03
CA ALA A 159 -4.96 -1.53 -8.18
C ALA A 159 -4.05 -0.63 -9.02
N ILE A 160 -4.61 0.07 -10.03
CA ILE A 160 -3.89 1.08 -10.83
C ILE A 160 -3.36 2.20 -9.93
N ILE A 161 -4.20 2.70 -9.01
CA ILE A 161 -3.79 3.75 -8.07
C ILE A 161 -2.71 3.24 -7.11
N VAL A 162 -2.89 2.03 -6.55
CA VAL A 162 -1.90 1.41 -5.66
C VAL A 162 -0.56 1.22 -6.38
N GLY A 163 -0.59 0.75 -7.63
CA GLY A 163 0.60 0.61 -8.46
C GLY A 163 1.33 1.93 -8.70
N GLY A 164 0.60 2.97 -9.11
CA GLY A 164 1.16 4.31 -9.31
C GLY A 164 1.70 4.93 -8.02
N ALA A 165 1.06 4.65 -6.88
CA ALA A 165 1.54 5.08 -5.57
C ALA A 165 2.92 4.50 -5.23
N TYR A 166 3.16 3.23 -5.52
CA TYR A 166 4.48 2.60 -5.32
C TYR A 166 5.53 3.05 -6.34
N PHE A 167 5.13 3.49 -7.53
CA PHE A 167 6.08 4.16 -8.44
C PHE A 167 6.68 5.39 -7.77
N GLY A 168 5.87 6.18 -7.07
CA GLY A 168 6.35 7.35 -6.32
C GLY A 168 7.29 6.97 -5.18
N ASP A 169 6.96 5.96 -4.37
CA ASP A 169 7.85 5.49 -3.30
C ASP A 169 9.24 5.13 -3.84
N ASN A 170 9.33 4.55 -5.03
CA ASN A 170 10.60 4.20 -5.68
C ASN A 170 11.39 5.40 -6.22
N LEU A 171 10.73 6.43 -6.74
CA LEU A 171 11.37 7.52 -7.49
C LEU A 171 11.28 8.89 -6.81
N SER A 172 10.53 9.04 -5.72
CA SER A 172 10.50 10.28 -4.97
C SER A 172 11.81 10.51 -4.19
N PHE A 173 12.27 11.75 -4.17
CA PHE A 173 13.42 12.16 -3.35
C PHE A 173 13.06 12.31 -1.86
N ILE A 174 11.79 12.43 -1.53
CA ILE A 174 11.30 12.68 -0.18
C ILE A 174 10.56 11.48 0.43
N SER A 175 10.48 10.36 -0.29
CA SER A 175 9.89 9.13 0.23
C SER A 175 10.72 8.53 1.36
N ASP A 176 10.04 8.09 2.43
CA ASP A 176 10.67 7.45 3.59
C ASP A 176 11.53 6.24 3.19
N THR A 177 11.08 5.43 2.24
CA THR A 177 11.82 4.27 1.74
C THR A 177 13.13 4.68 1.07
N THR A 178 13.08 5.72 0.23
CA THR A 178 14.27 6.29 -0.44
C THR A 178 15.26 6.85 0.58
N VAL A 179 14.76 7.64 1.55
CA VAL A 179 15.60 8.24 2.60
C VAL A 179 16.33 7.16 3.38
N VAL A 180 15.60 6.16 3.87
CA VAL A 180 16.17 5.09 4.70
C VAL A 180 17.10 4.17 3.90
N ALA A 181 16.75 3.81 2.66
CA ALA A 181 17.60 3.00 1.81
C ALA A 181 18.94 3.70 1.53
N THR A 182 18.92 5.00 1.23
CA THR A 182 20.14 5.76 0.95
C THR A 182 20.99 6.01 2.19
N GLN A 183 20.37 6.30 3.33
CA GLN A 183 21.07 6.48 4.60
C GLN A 183 21.77 5.19 5.05
N THR A 184 21.07 4.05 5.02
CA THR A 184 21.64 2.76 5.44
C THR A 184 22.78 2.29 4.53
N GLN A 185 22.77 2.68 3.26
CA GLN A 185 23.81 2.34 2.29
C GLN A 185 24.88 3.42 2.11
N ASN A 186 24.81 4.54 2.85
CA ASN A 186 25.73 5.67 2.74
C ASN A 186 25.89 6.16 1.29
N CYS A 187 24.81 6.36 0.56
CA CYS A 187 24.81 6.91 -0.79
C CYS A 187 23.88 8.13 -0.91
N LYS A 188 24.10 8.94 -1.96
CA LYS A 188 23.26 10.11 -2.21
C LYS A 188 21.93 9.70 -2.82
N MET A 189 20.84 10.37 -2.46
CA MET A 189 19.51 10.15 -3.04
C MET A 189 19.51 10.29 -4.56
N SER A 190 20.20 11.31 -5.09
CA SER A 190 20.34 11.53 -6.54
C SER A 190 20.99 10.37 -7.27
N ASP A 191 21.92 9.68 -6.64
CA ASP A 191 22.62 8.53 -7.24
C ASP A 191 21.74 7.27 -7.21
N LYS A 192 21.02 7.03 -6.12
CA LYS A 192 20.00 5.98 -6.03
C LYS A 192 18.90 6.22 -7.07
N PHE A 193 18.41 7.46 -7.22
CA PHE A 193 17.42 7.82 -8.22
C PHE A 193 17.87 7.44 -9.64
N LYS A 194 19.13 7.71 -10.03
CA LYS A 194 19.67 7.34 -11.35
C LYS A 194 19.63 5.82 -11.58
N VAL A 195 19.97 5.02 -10.56
CA VAL A 195 19.94 3.55 -10.67
C VAL A 195 18.51 3.06 -10.75
N ASN A 196 17.64 3.56 -9.85
CA ASN A 196 16.22 3.17 -9.80
C ASN A 196 15.47 3.55 -11.08
N SER A 197 15.67 4.76 -11.62
CA SER A 197 14.97 5.18 -12.83
C SER A 197 15.25 4.28 -14.02
N MET A 198 16.47 3.73 -14.13
CA MET A 198 16.82 2.78 -15.20
C MET A 198 16.08 1.43 -15.09
N ILE A 199 15.56 1.07 -13.92
CA ILE A 199 14.85 -0.18 -13.66
C ILE A 199 13.34 0.07 -13.63
N VAL A 200 12.93 1.09 -12.88
CA VAL A 200 11.54 1.39 -12.55
C VAL A 200 10.78 2.02 -13.73
N VAL A 201 11.42 2.96 -14.46
CA VAL A 201 10.78 3.64 -15.59
C VAL A 201 10.41 2.68 -16.72
N PRO A 202 11.30 1.77 -17.19
CA PRO A 202 10.92 0.78 -18.19
C PRO A 202 9.75 -0.12 -17.73
N ALA A 203 9.72 -0.54 -16.47
CA ALA A 203 8.62 -1.32 -15.92
C ALA A 203 7.30 -0.50 -15.92
N ALA A 204 7.35 0.76 -15.51
CA ALA A 204 6.19 1.65 -15.53
C ALA A 204 5.67 1.92 -16.95
N VAL A 205 6.57 2.09 -17.92
CA VAL A 205 6.18 2.27 -19.33
C VAL A 205 5.49 1.02 -19.87
N LEU A 206 5.98 -0.17 -19.57
CA LEU A 206 5.33 -1.42 -19.96
C LEU A 206 3.93 -1.55 -19.37
N VAL A 207 3.77 -1.21 -18.09
CA VAL A 207 2.47 -1.21 -17.40
C VAL A 207 1.55 -0.13 -17.98
N LEU A 208 2.07 1.04 -18.30
CA LEU A 208 1.30 2.11 -18.94
C LEU A 208 0.78 1.69 -20.33
N ILE A 209 1.62 1.02 -21.12
CA ILE A 209 1.20 0.45 -22.42
C ILE A 209 0.10 -0.60 -22.21
N ALA A 210 0.24 -1.50 -21.22
CA ALA A 210 -0.77 -2.48 -20.89
C ALA A 210 -2.11 -1.81 -20.54
N TYR A 211 -2.10 -0.79 -19.68
CA TYR A 211 -3.31 -0.03 -19.35
C TYR A 211 -3.89 0.74 -20.53
N SER A 212 -3.05 1.24 -21.45
CA SER A 212 -3.51 1.90 -22.67
C SER A 212 -4.23 0.92 -23.60
N VAL A 213 -3.71 -0.30 -23.74
CA VAL A 213 -4.36 -1.37 -24.54
C VAL A 213 -5.67 -1.83 -23.89
N MET A 214 -5.66 -2.04 -22.57
CA MET A 214 -6.87 -2.43 -21.83
C MET A 214 -7.94 -1.33 -21.85
N GLY A 215 -7.53 -0.08 -21.84
CA GLY A 215 -8.42 1.09 -21.90
C GLY A 215 -9.20 1.20 -23.21
N VAL A 216 -8.70 0.67 -24.31
CA VAL A 216 -9.40 0.71 -25.63
C VAL A 216 -10.76 0.02 -25.56
N GLY A 217 -10.94 -0.98 -24.70
CA GLY A 217 -12.22 -1.69 -24.51
C GLY A 217 -13.22 -0.97 -23.60
N LEU A 218 -12.82 0.10 -22.92
CA LEU A 218 -13.71 0.82 -22.03
C LEU A 218 -14.65 1.76 -22.80
N GLN A 219 -15.91 1.73 -22.40
CA GLN A 219 -16.94 2.62 -22.96
C GLN A 219 -17.22 3.77 -21.98
N ALA A 220 -17.39 4.96 -22.54
CA ALA A 220 -17.90 6.09 -21.74
C ALA A 220 -19.35 5.80 -21.35
N PRO A 221 -19.80 6.24 -20.17
CA PRO A 221 -21.22 6.15 -19.82
C PRO A 221 -22.05 6.92 -20.84
N THR A 222 -23.25 6.41 -21.11
CA THR A 222 -24.18 7.00 -22.10
C THR A 222 -24.62 8.43 -21.72
N HIS A 223 -24.52 8.76 -20.47
CA HIS A 223 -24.88 10.09 -19.95
C HIS A 223 -23.85 10.53 -18.90
N ILE A 224 -23.24 11.68 -19.14
CA ILE A 224 -22.36 12.36 -18.16
C ILE A 224 -23.18 13.54 -17.62
N ASN A 225 -23.38 13.55 -16.31
CA ASN A 225 -24.10 14.64 -15.67
C ASN A 225 -23.28 15.94 -15.71
N GLU A 226 -23.96 17.08 -15.55
CA GLU A 226 -23.29 18.37 -15.44
C GLU A 226 -22.29 18.39 -14.27
N VAL A 227 -21.14 19.05 -14.48
CA VAL A 227 -20.07 19.14 -13.49
C VAL A 227 -20.40 20.22 -12.46
N GLU A 228 -20.64 19.81 -11.23
CA GLU A 228 -20.80 20.72 -10.10
C GLU A 228 -19.42 21.15 -9.54
N TYR A 229 -18.78 22.14 -10.14
CA TYR A 229 -17.40 22.56 -9.84
C TYR A 229 -17.14 22.84 -8.35
N MET A 230 -18.13 23.38 -7.61
CA MET A 230 -17.98 23.63 -6.17
C MET A 230 -17.77 22.35 -5.37
N LYS A 231 -18.41 21.25 -5.79
CA LYS A 231 -18.27 19.95 -5.14
C LYS A 231 -16.94 19.27 -5.47
N VAL A 232 -16.23 19.67 -6.53
CA VAL A 232 -14.89 19.19 -6.87
C VAL A 232 -13.81 19.80 -5.97
N LEU A 233 -14.02 20.99 -5.42
CA LEU A 233 -13.02 21.73 -4.66
C LEU A 233 -12.35 20.96 -3.52
N PRO A 234 -13.04 20.13 -2.70
CA PRO A 234 -12.38 19.39 -1.63
C PRO A 234 -11.28 18.47 -2.15
N TYR A 235 -11.53 17.73 -3.23
CA TYR A 235 -10.51 16.87 -3.84
C TYR A 235 -9.35 17.66 -4.44
N LEU A 236 -9.65 18.78 -5.10
CA LEU A 236 -8.62 19.64 -5.69
C LEU A 236 -7.71 20.24 -4.61
N ILE A 237 -8.29 20.74 -3.50
CA ILE A 237 -7.53 21.31 -2.39
C ILE A 237 -6.73 20.23 -1.66
N VAL A 238 -7.30 19.04 -1.44
CA VAL A 238 -6.58 17.88 -0.89
C VAL A 238 -5.36 17.54 -1.76
N LEU A 239 -5.51 17.48 -3.08
CA LEU A 239 -4.40 17.23 -4.01
C LEU A 239 -3.34 18.31 -3.95
N ILE A 240 -3.74 19.58 -4.03
CA ILE A 240 -2.81 20.73 -4.01
C ILE A 240 -2.03 20.77 -2.70
N THR A 241 -2.71 20.63 -1.56
CA THR A 241 -2.06 20.67 -0.23
C THR A 241 -1.18 19.46 0.01
N ALA A 242 -1.56 18.29 -0.49
CA ALA A 242 -0.73 17.10 -0.44
C ALA A 242 0.55 17.28 -1.29
N ILE A 243 0.44 17.75 -2.54
CA ILE A 243 1.58 18.05 -3.42
C ILE A 243 2.48 19.14 -2.81
N ALA A 244 1.90 20.12 -2.10
CA ALA A 244 2.65 21.13 -1.36
C ALA A 244 3.41 20.57 -0.14
N GLY A 245 3.30 19.28 0.17
CA GLY A 245 4.04 18.62 1.25
C GLY A 245 3.40 18.74 2.63
N MET A 246 2.11 19.08 2.73
CA MET A 246 1.41 19.06 4.02
C MET A 246 1.29 17.63 4.55
N ASN A 247 1.30 17.51 5.88
CA ASN A 247 1.09 16.23 6.55
C ASN A 247 -0.26 15.60 6.15
N VAL A 248 -0.29 14.30 5.82
CA VAL A 248 -1.47 13.55 5.35
C VAL A 248 -2.67 13.70 6.31
N MET A 249 -2.44 13.67 7.63
CA MET A 249 -3.52 13.85 8.61
C MET A 249 -4.13 15.26 8.53
N ALA A 250 -3.30 16.30 8.36
CA ALA A 250 -3.76 17.69 8.21
C ALA A 250 -4.53 17.87 6.89
N VAL A 251 -4.04 17.27 5.80
CA VAL A 251 -4.71 17.27 4.49
C VAL A 251 -6.11 16.64 4.57
N LEU A 252 -6.22 15.46 5.19
CA LEU A 252 -7.50 14.76 5.36
C LEU A 252 -8.48 15.52 6.26
N THR A 253 -7.97 16.12 7.35
CA THR A 253 -8.78 16.94 8.25
C THR A 253 -9.30 18.18 7.50
N LEU A 254 -8.43 18.87 6.74
CA LEU A 254 -8.84 20.00 5.90
C LEU A 254 -9.88 19.58 4.87
N GLY A 255 -9.67 18.46 4.18
CA GLY A 255 -10.62 17.92 3.20
C GLY A 255 -11.98 17.64 3.82
N THR A 256 -12.01 17.01 5.01
CA THR A 256 -13.25 16.71 5.74
C THR A 256 -14.00 18.00 6.13
N LEU A 257 -13.28 19.00 6.64
CA LEU A 257 -13.86 20.31 7.00
C LEU A 257 -14.42 21.04 5.76
N LEU A 258 -13.71 20.98 4.63
CA LEU A 258 -14.19 21.57 3.37
C LEU A 258 -15.44 20.87 2.86
N CYS A 259 -15.51 19.54 2.94
CA CYS A 259 -16.72 18.79 2.63
C CYS A 259 -17.89 19.25 3.50
N GLY A 260 -17.66 19.38 4.82
CA GLY A 260 -18.67 19.91 5.75
C GLY A 260 -19.14 21.31 5.37
N ALA A 261 -18.21 22.23 5.15
CA ALA A 261 -18.54 23.63 4.81
C ALA A 261 -19.32 23.75 3.50
N ILE A 262 -18.88 23.06 2.44
CA ILE A 262 -19.54 23.12 1.12
C ILE A 262 -20.87 22.35 1.16
N GLY A 263 -20.94 21.16 1.76
CA GLY A 263 -22.16 20.36 1.83
C GLY A 263 -23.26 21.04 2.62
N ILE A 264 -22.95 21.61 3.80
CA ILE A 264 -23.90 22.36 4.63
C ILE A 264 -24.27 23.68 3.93
N GLY A 265 -23.32 24.39 3.36
CA GLY A 265 -23.59 25.61 2.60
C GLY A 265 -24.52 25.38 1.41
N SER A 266 -24.33 24.31 0.66
CA SER A 266 -25.19 23.91 -0.46
C SER A 266 -26.60 23.54 0.04
N HIS A 267 -26.71 22.88 1.20
CA HIS A 267 -27.99 22.54 1.83
C HIS A 267 -28.79 23.79 2.19
N LEU A 268 -28.13 24.77 2.81
CA LEU A 268 -28.77 26.06 3.16
C LEU A 268 -29.26 26.84 1.92
N LEU A 269 -28.63 26.61 0.76
CA LEU A 269 -29.06 27.21 -0.53
C LEU A 269 -30.11 26.33 -1.25
N GLY A 270 -30.59 25.24 -0.64
CA GLY A 270 -31.63 24.37 -1.20
C GLY A 270 -31.14 23.43 -2.31
N ALA A 271 -29.83 23.20 -2.45
CA ALA A 271 -29.30 22.29 -3.44
C ALA A 271 -29.61 20.83 -3.09
N SER A 272 -30.04 20.05 -4.08
CA SER A 272 -30.22 18.62 -3.96
C SER A 272 -28.87 17.89 -3.77
N GLY A 273 -28.87 16.76 -3.04
CA GLY A 273 -27.63 15.97 -2.80
C GLY A 273 -26.64 16.66 -1.85
N SER A 274 -27.14 17.41 -0.88
CA SER A 274 -26.41 18.10 0.18
C SER A 274 -26.91 17.62 1.55
N TYR A 275 -26.16 17.89 2.59
CA TYR A 275 -26.51 17.48 3.95
C TYR A 275 -26.47 18.64 4.95
N ASP A 276 -27.25 18.52 6.03
CA ASP A 276 -27.16 19.40 7.20
C ASP A 276 -25.98 18.98 8.12
N LEU A 277 -25.82 19.67 9.23
CA LEU A 277 -24.75 19.40 10.20
C LEU A 277 -24.81 17.95 10.73
N PHE A 278 -26.02 17.45 11.03
CA PHE A 278 -26.20 16.08 11.55
C PHE A 278 -25.93 15.04 10.48
N GLY A 279 -26.32 15.27 9.24
CA GLY A 279 -26.01 14.45 8.08
C GLY A 279 -24.49 14.34 7.85
N TRP A 280 -23.76 15.46 8.01
CA TRP A 280 -22.30 15.44 7.94
C TRP A 280 -21.65 14.61 9.05
N PHE A 281 -22.08 14.78 10.31
CA PHE A 281 -21.58 13.95 11.42
C PHE A 281 -21.90 12.47 11.23
N SER A 282 -23.10 12.15 10.72
CA SER A 282 -23.48 10.78 10.38
C SER A 282 -22.59 10.21 9.28
N ALA A 283 -22.30 10.97 8.24
CA ALA A 283 -21.40 10.56 7.16
C ALA A 283 -19.99 10.26 7.68
N MET A 284 -19.42 11.15 8.50
CA MET A 284 -18.12 10.91 9.15
C MET A 284 -18.14 9.64 9.99
N GLY A 285 -19.15 9.45 10.84
CA GLY A 285 -19.32 8.29 11.70
C GLY A 285 -19.37 6.98 10.90
N ASN A 286 -20.16 6.95 9.84
CA ASN A 286 -20.27 5.79 8.95
C ASN A 286 -18.93 5.49 8.24
N GLY A 287 -18.20 6.53 7.82
CA GLY A 287 -16.89 6.38 7.21
C GLY A 287 -15.85 5.79 8.18
N ILE A 288 -15.85 6.22 9.43
CA ILE A 288 -14.97 5.67 10.48
C ILE A 288 -15.30 4.20 10.74
N ILE A 289 -16.59 3.87 10.88
CA ILE A 289 -17.06 2.50 11.12
C ILE A 289 -16.68 1.60 9.94
N GLY A 290 -16.80 2.09 8.71
CA GLY A 290 -16.39 1.35 7.50
C GLY A 290 -14.91 0.95 7.46
N MET A 291 -14.03 1.67 8.18
CA MET A 291 -12.62 1.31 8.34
C MET A 291 -12.37 0.33 9.50
N GLY A 292 -13.38 -0.01 10.30
CA GLY A 292 -13.24 -0.75 11.56
C GLY A 292 -12.59 -2.12 11.39
N GLU A 293 -13.02 -2.90 10.39
CA GLU A 293 -12.44 -4.22 10.11
C GLU A 293 -10.94 -4.11 9.78
N LEU A 294 -10.56 -3.15 8.96
CA LEU A 294 -9.17 -2.94 8.54
C LEU A 294 -8.27 -2.49 9.69
N ILE A 295 -8.80 -1.67 10.60
CA ILE A 295 -8.14 -1.28 11.84
C ILE A 295 -7.86 -2.50 12.70
N ILE A 296 -8.83 -3.40 12.87
CA ILE A 296 -8.70 -4.64 13.63
C ILE A 296 -7.64 -5.56 12.99
N ILE A 297 -7.68 -5.74 11.66
CA ILE A 297 -6.67 -6.52 10.93
C ILE A 297 -5.27 -5.95 11.15
N ALA A 298 -5.10 -4.63 11.01
CA ALA A 298 -3.82 -3.98 11.19
C ALA A 298 -3.27 -4.15 12.61
N MET A 299 -4.12 -4.03 13.64
CA MET A 299 -3.72 -4.27 15.03
C MET A 299 -3.32 -5.73 15.28
N MET A 300 -4.09 -6.70 14.77
CA MET A 300 -3.76 -8.12 14.89
C MET A 300 -2.47 -8.46 14.14
N ALA A 301 -2.26 -7.91 12.95
CA ALA A 301 -1.02 -8.07 12.20
C ALA A 301 0.18 -7.55 13.02
N GLY A 302 0.11 -6.33 13.53
CA GLY A 302 1.17 -5.74 14.36
C GLY A 302 1.51 -6.56 15.60
N GLY A 303 0.49 -7.05 16.30
CA GLY A 303 0.66 -7.92 17.48
C GLY A 303 1.33 -9.26 17.14
N MET A 304 0.84 -9.94 16.09
CA MET A 304 1.41 -11.21 15.63
C MET A 304 2.87 -11.06 15.18
N LEU A 305 3.17 -10.00 14.45
CA LEU A 305 4.52 -9.75 13.92
C LEU A 305 5.51 -9.41 15.03
N GLU A 306 5.11 -8.72 16.09
CA GLU A 306 5.98 -8.48 17.26
C GLU A 306 6.28 -9.78 18.02
N ILE A 307 5.31 -10.69 18.13
CA ILE A 307 5.54 -12.05 18.66
C ILE A 307 6.55 -12.83 17.81
N ILE A 308 6.42 -12.81 16.49
CA ILE A 308 7.37 -13.45 15.56
C ILE A 308 8.77 -12.86 15.75
N ARG A 309 8.89 -11.55 15.89
CA ARG A 309 10.14 -10.84 16.11
C ARG A 309 10.78 -11.22 17.44
N GLU A 310 10.04 -11.17 18.53
CA GLU A 310 10.54 -11.49 19.89
C GLU A 310 10.98 -12.97 19.99
N ASN A 311 10.30 -13.88 19.27
CA ASN A 311 10.70 -15.29 19.18
C ASN A 311 11.92 -15.52 18.25
N GLY A 312 12.52 -14.47 17.68
CA GLY A 312 13.71 -14.54 16.84
C GLY A 312 13.45 -15.01 15.40
N GLY A 313 12.20 -14.90 14.91
CA GLY A 313 11.87 -15.29 13.53
C GLY A 313 12.62 -14.44 12.50
N ILE A 314 12.74 -13.14 12.72
CA ILE A 314 13.49 -12.22 11.84
C ILE A 314 15.00 -12.57 11.86
N ASP A 315 15.58 -12.81 13.03
CA ASP A 315 16.99 -13.20 13.16
C ASP A 315 17.28 -14.52 12.45
N PHE A 316 16.34 -15.47 12.51
CA PHE A 316 16.46 -16.74 11.79
C PHE A 316 16.51 -16.52 10.26
N ILE A 317 15.62 -15.69 9.70
CA ILE A 317 15.63 -15.33 8.28
C ILE A 317 16.97 -14.73 7.89
N ILE A 318 17.43 -13.73 8.66
CA ILE A 318 18.70 -13.05 8.42
C ILE A 318 19.86 -14.05 8.39
N ASN A 319 19.99 -14.87 9.42
CA ASN A 319 21.07 -15.84 9.52
C ASN A 319 21.03 -16.90 8.42
N LYS A 320 19.83 -17.36 8.02
CA LYS A 320 19.67 -18.37 6.99
C LYS A 320 20.07 -17.88 5.61
N ILE A 321 19.66 -16.65 5.26
CA ILE A 321 19.94 -16.04 3.96
C ILE A 321 21.43 -15.66 3.86
N THR A 322 22.00 -15.08 4.91
CA THR A 322 23.40 -14.61 4.89
C THR A 322 24.43 -15.76 4.86
N ALA A 323 24.07 -16.94 5.36
CA ALA A 323 24.97 -18.11 5.40
C ALA A 323 25.36 -18.64 4.00
N HIS A 324 24.63 -18.32 2.93
CA HIS A 324 24.80 -18.91 1.60
C HIS A 324 25.36 -17.93 0.56
N VAL A 325 25.88 -16.77 0.97
CA VAL A 325 26.39 -15.74 0.06
C VAL A 325 27.82 -16.06 -0.35
N ASN A 326 28.04 -16.36 -1.65
CA ASN A 326 29.36 -16.76 -2.17
C ASN A 326 29.81 -15.94 -3.40
N SER A 327 29.01 -15.00 -3.88
CA SER A 327 29.32 -14.20 -5.07
C SER A 327 28.62 -12.85 -5.02
N LYS A 328 29.05 -11.91 -5.89
CA LYS A 328 28.43 -10.57 -6.01
C LYS A 328 26.93 -10.68 -6.37
N ARG A 329 26.54 -11.53 -7.33
CA ARG A 329 25.12 -11.79 -7.65
C ARG A 329 24.38 -12.42 -6.48
N GLY A 330 25.01 -13.38 -5.81
CA GLY A 330 24.48 -14.00 -4.60
C GLY A 330 24.24 -12.96 -3.50
N ALA A 331 25.11 -11.98 -3.37
CA ALA A 331 24.95 -10.88 -2.43
C ALA A 331 23.76 -9.97 -2.80
N GLU A 332 23.61 -9.58 -4.07
CA GLU A 332 22.47 -8.80 -4.56
C GLU A 332 21.15 -9.53 -4.35
N LEU A 333 21.09 -10.83 -4.69
CA LEU A 333 19.91 -11.67 -4.44
C LEU A 333 19.61 -11.84 -2.95
N SER A 334 20.66 -11.96 -2.11
CA SER A 334 20.49 -12.06 -0.66
C SER A 334 19.94 -10.76 -0.06
N ILE A 335 20.39 -9.60 -0.53
CA ILE A 335 19.83 -8.29 -0.11
C ILE A 335 18.36 -8.21 -0.51
N ALA A 336 18.02 -8.59 -1.74
CA ALA A 336 16.64 -8.64 -2.22
C ALA A 336 15.76 -9.58 -1.37
N ALA A 337 16.24 -10.81 -1.14
CA ALA A 337 15.51 -11.78 -0.33
C ALA A 337 15.35 -11.34 1.14
N LEU A 338 16.39 -10.73 1.73
CA LEU A 338 16.35 -10.22 3.11
C LEU A 338 15.27 -9.16 3.27
N VAL A 339 15.28 -8.12 2.44
CA VAL A 339 14.28 -7.04 2.55
C VAL A 339 12.89 -7.56 2.24
N SER A 340 12.72 -8.47 1.28
CA SER A 340 11.44 -9.06 0.93
C SER A 340 10.86 -9.86 2.08
N MET A 341 11.62 -10.79 2.65
CA MET A 341 11.15 -11.65 3.74
C MET A 341 10.87 -10.87 5.02
N VAL A 342 11.72 -9.89 5.35
CA VAL A 342 11.49 -9.04 6.52
C VAL A 342 10.29 -8.12 6.28
N ASN A 343 10.08 -7.64 5.05
CA ASN A 343 8.88 -6.84 4.73
C ASN A 343 7.58 -7.64 4.88
N ILE A 344 7.54 -8.89 4.43
CA ILE A 344 6.42 -9.80 4.72
C ILE A 344 6.19 -9.92 6.23
N CYS A 345 7.26 -9.99 7.03
CA CYS A 345 7.17 -10.10 8.49
C CYS A 345 6.85 -8.77 9.20
N THR A 346 7.05 -7.61 8.59
CA THR A 346 6.84 -6.30 9.23
C THR A 346 5.63 -5.56 8.68
N ALA A 347 5.10 -5.97 7.54
CA ALA A 347 4.05 -5.29 6.78
C ALA A 347 4.33 -3.79 6.55
N ASN A 348 5.62 -3.41 6.56
CA ASN A 348 6.06 -2.03 6.42
C ASN A 348 7.43 -1.97 5.75
N ASN A 349 7.47 -1.41 4.54
CA ASN A 349 8.67 -1.33 3.71
C ASN A 349 9.80 -0.52 4.35
N THR A 350 9.50 0.61 5.00
CA THR A 350 10.49 1.45 5.69
C THR A 350 11.13 0.70 6.86
N VAL A 351 10.32 0.03 7.68
CA VAL A 351 10.80 -0.79 8.81
C VAL A 351 11.63 -1.96 8.32
N ALA A 352 11.24 -2.60 7.23
CA ALA A 352 12.01 -3.69 6.63
C ALA A 352 13.40 -3.21 6.18
N ILE A 353 13.48 -2.08 5.46
CA ILE A 353 14.75 -1.50 5.03
C ILE A 353 15.64 -1.13 6.23
N LEU A 354 15.07 -0.48 7.26
CA LEU A 354 15.80 -0.15 8.50
C LEU A 354 16.40 -1.40 9.17
N THR A 355 15.61 -2.47 9.25
CA THR A 355 16.01 -3.72 9.92
C THR A 355 17.18 -4.39 9.22
N VAL A 356 17.16 -4.46 7.90
CA VAL A 356 18.19 -5.20 7.12
C VAL A 356 19.26 -4.32 6.52
N GLY A 357 19.09 -3.00 6.52
CA GLY A 357 19.94 -2.06 5.80
C GLY A 357 21.42 -2.15 6.17
N ASN A 358 21.74 -2.15 7.47
CA ASN A 358 23.12 -2.29 7.94
C ASN A 358 23.74 -3.66 7.61
N ILE A 359 22.93 -4.72 7.61
CA ILE A 359 23.38 -6.06 7.25
C ILE A 359 23.64 -6.13 5.75
N SER A 360 22.72 -5.57 4.96
CA SER A 360 22.85 -5.43 3.51
C SER A 360 24.10 -4.64 3.12
N LYS A 361 24.42 -3.57 3.86
CA LYS A 361 25.65 -2.81 3.68
C LYS A 361 26.90 -3.67 3.87
N LYS A 362 26.96 -4.44 4.99
CA LYS A 362 28.08 -5.35 5.27
C LYS A 362 28.22 -6.44 4.20
N ILE A 363 27.10 -6.99 3.71
CA ILE A 363 27.11 -7.96 2.60
C ILE A 363 27.62 -7.27 1.32
N GLY A 364 27.12 -6.09 1.00
CA GLY A 364 27.53 -5.32 -0.15
C GLY A 364 29.03 -5.02 -0.17
N ASP A 365 29.55 -4.51 0.94
CA ASP A 365 30.98 -4.18 1.10
C ASP A 365 31.87 -5.43 0.94
N ARG A 366 31.46 -6.57 1.54
CA ARG A 366 32.22 -7.83 1.46
C ARG A 366 32.31 -8.39 0.05
N PHE A 367 31.25 -8.26 -0.76
CA PHE A 367 31.17 -8.86 -2.10
C PHE A 367 31.28 -7.85 -3.24
N GLY A 368 31.59 -6.57 -2.92
CA GLY A 368 31.83 -5.52 -3.90
C GLY A 368 30.55 -5.06 -4.62
N VAL A 369 29.38 -5.11 -3.98
CA VAL A 369 28.14 -4.52 -4.51
C VAL A 369 28.20 -3.02 -4.33
N ASP A 370 27.90 -2.26 -5.39
CA ASP A 370 27.82 -0.81 -5.34
C ASP A 370 26.71 -0.36 -4.37
N ASN A 371 27.00 0.60 -3.49
CA ASN A 371 26.09 1.10 -2.47
C ASN A 371 24.79 1.63 -3.07
N ARG A 372 24.87 2.28 -4.24
CA ARG A 372 23.70 2.83 -4.96
C ARG A 372 22.80 1.72 -5.48
N LYS A 373 23.41 0.62 -5.96
CA LYS A 373 22.67 -0.57 -6.38
C LYS A 373 22.06 -1.31 -5.19
N ALA A 374 22.77 -1.43 -4.08
CA ALA A 374 22.23 -2.01 -2.85
C ALA A 374 21.04 -1.20 -2.32
N ALA A 375 21.12 0.13 -2.31
CA ALA A 375 20.00 1.00 -1.96
C ALA A 375 18.81 0.85 -2.92
N SER A 376 19.07 0.73 -4.21
CA SER A 376 18.05 0.47 -5.24
C SER A 376 17.36 -0.87 -5.00
N ILE A 377 18.11 -1.93 -4.72
CA ILE A 377 17.55 -3.27 -4.44
C ILE A 377 16.67 -3.24 -3.18
N LEU A 378 17.16 -2.64 -2.10
CA LEU A 378 16.40 -2.52 -0.84
C LEU A 378 15.05 -1.83 -1.07
N ASP A 379 15.06 -0.70 -1.75
CA ASP A 379 13.87 0.09 -2.01
C ASP A 379 12.91 -0.61 -2.98
N THR A 380 13.42 -1.09 -4.11
CA THR A 380 12.59 -1.70 -5.16
C THR A 380 11.90 -2.98 -4.68
N PHE A 381 12.63 -3.89 -4.01
CA PHE A 381 12.05 -5.13 -3.52
C PHE A 381 11.14 -4.93 -2.32
N SER A 382 11.39 -3.93 -1.48
CA SER A 382 10.46 -3.59 -0.40
C SER A 382 9.14 -3.05 -0.95
N CYS A 383 9.17 -2.15 -1.93
CA CYS A 383 7.97 -1.62 -2.57
C CYS A 383 7.20 -2.70 -3.35
N MET A 384 7.90 -3.60 -4.07
CA MET A 384 7.28 -4.76 -4.73
C MET A 384 6.50 -5.60 -3.72
N VAL A 385 7.15 -6.02 -2.64
CA VAL A 385 6.52 -6.89 -1.64
C VAL A 385 5.39 -6.18 -0.91
N GLN A 386 5.63 -4.93 -0.47
CA GLN A 386 4.61 -4.15 0.20
C GLN A 386 3.35 -3.97 -0.66
N GLY A 387 3.53 -3.83 -1.98
CA GLY A 387 2.41 -3.73 -2.93
C GLY A 387 1.63 -5.04 -3.12
N LEU A 388 2.23 -6.19 -2.81
CA LEU A 388 1.61 -7.51 -3.02
C LEU A 388 1.05 -8.14 -1.74
N ILE A 389 1.40 -7.65 -0.54
CA ILE A 389 0.87 -8.21 0.71
C ILE A 389 -0.53 -7.67 1.01
N PRO A 390 -1.53 -8.55 1.24
CA PRO A 390 -2.92 -8.12 1.41
C PRO A 390 -3.19 -7.39 2.73
N TYR A 391 -2.29 -7.48 3.68
CA TYR A 391 -2.36 -6.83 4.99
C TYR A 391 -1.41 -5.61 5.09
N GLY A 392 -0.85 -5.16 3.99
CA GLY A 392 -0.07 -3.92 3.91
C GLY A 392 -0.97 -2.70 4.10
N VAL A 393 -0.43 -1.64 4.70
CA VAL A 393 -1.18 -0.41 5.02
C VAL A 393 -1.89 0.17 3.81
N GLN A 394 -1.17 0.31 2.70
CA GLN A 394 -1.69 0.88 1.46
C GLN A 394 -2.81 0.01 0.87
N MET A 395 -2.64 -1.32 0.94
CA MET A 395 -3.63 -2.28 0.45
C MET A 395 -4.91 -2.23 1.29
N LEU A 396 -4.78 -2.28 2.62
CA LEU A 396 -5.94 -2.19 3.53
C LEU A 396 -6.67 -0.86 3.33
N LEU A 397 -5.93 0.24 3.25
CA LEU A 397 -6.51 1.56 3.02
C LEU A 397 -7.24 1.64 1.67
N ALA A 398 -6.64 1.14 0.60
CA ALA A 398 -7.26 1.10 -0.72
C ALA A 398 -8.54 0.25 -0.72
N ALA A 399 -8.50 -0.92 -0.09
CA ALA A 399 -9.65 -1.81 0.05
C ALA A 399 -10.81 -1.13 0.81
N GLY A 400 -10.52 -0.48 1.94
CA GLY A 400 -11.54 0.24 2.71
C GLY A 400 -12.16 1.41 1.96
N LEU A 401 -11.34 2.21 1.27
CA LEU A 401 -11.82 3.36 0.50
C LEU A 401 -12.64 2.95 -0.72
N ALA A 402 -12.34 1.81 -1.33
CA ALA A 402 -13.08 1.24 -2.45
C ALA A 402 -14.24 0.32 -2.03
N ASN A 403 -14.39 0.05 -0.74
CA ASN A 403 -15.33 -0.93 -0.18
C ASN A 403 -15.17 -2.34 -0.79
N LEU A 404 -13.93 -2.82 -0.83
CA LEU A 404 -13.52 -4.11 -1.40
C LEU A 404 -12.74 -4.94 -0.37
N SER A 405 -12.62 -6.23 -0.65
CA SER A 405 -11.58 -7.05 -0.01
C SER A 405 -10.20 -6.76 -0.64
N PRO A 406 -9.10 -6.80 0.12
CA PRO A 406 -7.76 -6.78 -0.44
C PRO A 406 -7.53 -7.85 -1.53
N MET A 407 -8.24 -8.97 -1.44
CA MET A 407 -8.14 -10.07 -2.40
C MET A 407 -8.76 -9.71 -3.77
N ASP A 408 -9.70 -8.76 -3.83
CA ASP A 408 -10.31 -8.28 -5.08
C ASP A 408 -9.37 -7.35 -5.86
N ILE A 409 -8.41 -6.74 -5.17
CA ILE A 409 -7.42 -5.81 -5.73
C ILE A 409 -6.16 -6.55 -6.20
N LEU A 410 -5.75 -7.57 -5.43
CA LEU A 410 -4.49 -8.30 -5.59
C LEU A 410 -4.22 -8.81 -7.03
N PRO A 411 -5.19 -9.41 -7.76
CA PRO A 411 -4.97 -9.93 -9.11
C PRO A 411 -4.56 -8.86 -10.14
N TYR A 412 -4.85 -7.59 -9.89
CA TYR A 412 -4.65 -6.48 -10.81
C TYR A 412 -3.42 -5.61 -10.49
N LEU A 413 -2.58 -6.02 -9.55
CA LEU A 413 -1.37 -5.27 -9.15
C LEU A 413 -0.22 -5.46 -10.13
N TYR A 414 -0.42 -5.03 -11.36
CA TYR A 414 0.55 -5.25 -12.44
C TYR A 414 1.86 -4.51 -12.22
N TYR A 415 1.83 -3.29 -11.65
CA TYR A 415 3.06 -2.53 -11.45
C TYR A 415 3.98 -3.15 -10.38
N PRO A 416 3.54 -3.55 -9.18
CA PRO A 416 4.38 -4.26 -8.23
C PRO A 416 5.00 -5.55 -8.80
N LEU A 417 4.25 -6.30 -9.61
CA LEU A 417 4.79 -7.48 -10.30
C LEU A 417 5.83 -7.11 -11.36
N ALA A 418 5.53 -6.12 -12.20
CA ALA A 418 6.43 -5.67 -13.25
C ALA A 418 7.77 -5.15 -12.70
N ILE A 419 7.73 -4.37 -11.61
CA ILE A 419 8.95 -3.85 -10.98
C ILE A 419 9.76 -4.98 -10.33
N GLY A 420 9.11 -5.98 -9.73
CA GLY A 420 9.78 -7.16 -9.19
C GLY A 420 10.53 -7.95 -10.27
N VAL A 421 9.89 -8.19 -11.40
CA VAL A 421 10.51 -8.85 -12.57
C VAL A 421 11.66 -8.02 -13.11
N ALA A 422 11.46 -6.70 -13.31
CA ALA A 422 12.49 -5.80 -13.82
C ALA A 422 13.72 -5.74 -12.89
N ALA A 423 13.50 -5.66 -11.57
CA ALA A 423 14.58 -5.65 -10.59
C ALA A 423 15.33 -6.99 -10.52
N LEU A 424 14.62 -8.10 -10.61
CA LEU A 424 15.25 -9.43 -10.66
C LEU A 424 16.10 -9.58 -11.93
N LEU A 425 15.56 -9.19 -13.09
CA LEU A 425 16.31 -9.19 -14.34
C LEU A 425 17.52 -8.26 -14.26
N ALA A 426 17.41 -7.09 -13.64
CA ALA A 426 18.52 -6.18 -13.42
C ALA A 426 19.67 -6.81 -12.61
N ILE A 427 19.36 -7.65 -11.61
CA ILE A 427 20.37 -8.42 -10.88
C ILE A 427 20.98 -9.52 -11.77
N LEU A 428 20.16 -10.31 -12.44
CA LEU A 428 20.61 -11.45 -13.24
C LEU A 428 21.46 -11.02 -14.46
N LEU A 429 21.08 -9.92 -15.11
CA LEU A 429 21.77 -9.37 -16.29
C LEU A 429 22.88 -8.36 -15.94
N ARG A 430 23.13 -8.13 -14.64
CA ARG A 430 24.08 -7.11 -14.16
C ARG A 430 23.79 -5.73 -14.73
N TYR A 431 22.54 -5.32 -14.65
CA TYR A 431 22.11 -4.01 -15.14
C TYR A 431 21.80 -3.06 -13.97
N PRO A 432 22.09 -1.77 -14.07
CA PRO A 432 22.91 -1.12 -15.11
C PRO A 432 24.40 -1.48 -14.95
N LYS A 433 25.07 -1.79 -16.08
CA LYS A 433 26.49 -2.26 -16.08
C LYS A 433 27.46 -1.36 -15.32
N ARG A 434 27.17 -0.05 -15.26
CA ARG A 434 28.01 0.94 -14.55
C ARG A 434 28.06 0.71 -13.03
N TYR A 435 27.05 0.05 -12.45
CA TYR A 435 26.88 -0.17 -11.00
C TYR A 435 26.90 -1.66 -10.63
N SER A 436 27.22 -2.52 -11.57
CA SER A 436 27.22 -4.00 -11.40
C SER A 436 28.58 -4.59 -11.16
#